data_761d6eafa23afd911bd3a59414a6842d
#
_entry.id   761d6eafa23afd911bd3a59414a6842d
#
_cell.length_a   1.000
_cell.length_b   1.000
_cell.length_c   1.000
_cell.angle_alpha   90.00
_cell.angle_beta   90.00
_cell.angle_gamma   90.00
#
_symmetry.space_group_name_H-M   'P 1'
#
loop_
_entity.id
_entity.type
_entity.pdbx_description
1 polymer ?
#
loop_
_entity_poly.entity_id
_entity_poly.type
_entity_poly.pdbx_seq_one_letter_code
_entity_poly.pdbx_strand_id
1 'polypeptide(L)'
;MTAAVTGPAHVVAVVAFDGVQLLDVTGPAEVFTTARAFGAGYEVRIVSVTGADAMTSAGVRIGVDGTVDELPGRPGTLLVPGRREWRRAVADRELVGRVRELAGRSGRVASVCAGAFLLAEAGVLDGRRAATHWRLAGELAGAYPGVTVETDPLFVRDGNVITSAGVTAGMDLALALVEEDHGAALAREVARELVVFMARPGGQSQFSARLRPREARHPVVRWAMDAIGADPGAPHSMSVLARRAGVSARHLSRLFRTDTGMTPGQYVESVRLEAARNLLAAGTDPVEAVAEQAGFGSAETMRRTFQHTLGVSPTAYRARFRTTTTAMATRTVPTTVAQSATATATEKAAAM
;
A
#
# COMPACT_ATOMS: atom_id res chain seq x y z
N MET A 1 -13.19 -28.26 -11.67
CA MET A 1 -14.64 -28.29 -11.41
C MET A 1 -14.92 -27.11 -10.47
N THR A 2 -15.40 -26.01 -11.00
CA THR A 2 -15.77 -24.81 -10.23
C THR A 2 -17.10 -25.08 -9.54
N ALA A 3 -17.09 -25.12 -8.21
CA ALA A 3 -18.35 -25.19 -7.44
C ALA A 3 -19.15 -23.93 -7.75
N ALA A 4 -20.39 -24.10 -8.22
CA ALA A 4 -21.30 -23.00 -8.47
C ALA A 4 -21.62 -22.31 -7.14
N VAL A 5 -21.30 -21.02 -7.04
CA VAL A 5 -21.71 -20.17 -5.92
C VAL A 5 -23.24 -20.05 -5.95
N THR A 6 -23.93 -20.65 -4.97
CA THR A 6 -25.40 -20.76 -4.93
C THR A 6 -26.08 -19.63 -4.15
N GLY A 7 -25.44 -18.46 -4.00
CA GLY A 7 -26.00 -17.27 -3.36
C GLY A 7 -26.03 -16.05 -4.28
N PRO A 8 -26.77 -14.99 -3.92
CA PRO A 8 -26.70 -13.73 -4.69
C PRO A 8 -25.25 -13.20 -4.68
N ALA A 9 -24.77 -12.82 -5.87
CA ALA A 9 -23.41 -12.32 -6.02
C ALA A 9 -23.19 -11.05 -5.20
N HIS A 10 -22.06 -10.98 -4.49
CA HIS A 10 -21.63 -9.76 -3.82
C HIS A 10 -21.08 -8.78 -4.86
N VAL A 11 -21.89 -7.83 -5.26
CA VAL A 11 -21.51 -6.84 -6.27
C VAL A 11 -20.51 -5.84 -5.67
N VAL A 12 -19.35 -5.74 -6.30
CA VAL A 12 -18.34 -4.72 -6.02
C VAL A 12 -18.43 -3.68 -7.12
N ALA A 13 -19.07 -2.54 -6.85
CA ALA A 13 -19.23 -1.44 -7.78
C ALA A 13 -18.01 -0.50 -7.67
N VAL A 14 -17.26 -0.34 -8.75
CA VAL A 14 -16.11 0.56 -8.86
C VAL A 14 -16.48 1.75 -9.73
N VAL A 15 -16.43 2.96 -9.19
CA VAL A 15 -16.80 4.18 -9.93
C VAL A 15 -15.63 4.67 -10.77
N ALA A 16 -15.75 4.64 -12.09
CA ALA A 16 -14.77 5.19 -13.02
C ALA A 16 -15.20 6.58 -13.51
N PHE A 17 -14.24 7.46 -13.71
CA PHE A 17 -14.42 8.82 -14.25
C PHE A 17 -13.10 9.34 -14.83
N ASP A 18 -13.17 10.34 -15.70
CA ASP A 18 -12.00 10.86 -16.39
C ASP A 18 -10.92 11.38 -15.42
N GLY A 19 -9.69 10.99 -15.66
CA GLY A 19 -8.52 11.29 -14.83
C GLY A 19 -8.39 10.42 -13.58
N VAL A 20 -9.21 9.38 -13.40
CA VAL A 20 -9.08 8.41 -12.33
C VAL A 20 -7.68 7.75 -12.34
N GLN A 21 -7.13 7.48 -11.19
CA GLN A 21 -5.86 6.76 -11.07
C GLN A 21 -6.06 5.30 -11.46
N LEU A 22 -5.36 4.84 -12.51
CA LEU A 22 -5.53 3.50 -13.08
C LEU A 22 -5.46 2.39 -12.01
N LEU A 23 -4.43 2.38 -11.19
CA LEU A 23 -4.22 1.33 -10.22
C LEU A 23 -5.22 1.38 -9.03
N ASP A 24 -5.83 2.53 -8.77
CA ASP A 24 -6.89 2.64 -7.75
C ASP A 24 -8.16 1.90 -8.17
N VAL A 25 -8.36 1.71 -9.48
CA VAL A 25 -9.45 0.91 -10.08
C VAL A 25 -9.02 -0.55 -10.22
N THR A 26 -7.94 -0.78 -10.96
CA THR A 26 -7.54 -2.13 -11.39
C THR A 26 -6.95 -2.97 -10.26
N GLY A 27 -6.24 -2.36 -9.30
CA GLY A 27 -5.65 -3.11 -8.19
C GLY A 27 -6.68 -3.84 -7.32
N PRO A 28 -7.67 -3.14 -6.74
CA PRO A 28 -8.75 -3.79 -6.01
C PRO A 28 -9.61 -4.72 -6.86
N ALA A 29 -9.90 -4.33 -8.12
CA ALA A 29 -10.67 -5.16 -9.04
C ALA A 29 -10.01 -6.52 -9.26
N GLU A 30 -8.68 -6.55 -9.46
CA GLU A 30 -7.90 -7.76 -9.63
C GLU A 30 -7.97 -8.67 -8.39
N VAL A 31 -7.90 -8.09 -7.18
CA VAL A 31 -8.04 -8.87 -5.94
C VAL A 31 -9.39 -9.56 -5.86
N PHE A 32 -10.50 -8.86 -6.11
CA PHE A 32 -11.84 -9.45 -6.06
C PHE A 32 -12.07 -10.45 -7.19
N THR A 33 -11.55 -10.18 -8.39
CA THR A 33 -11.66 -11.09 -9.55
C THR A 33 -10.86 -12.38 -9.29
N THR A 34 -9.67 -12.27 -8.72
CA THR A 34 -8.86 -13.43 -8.32
C THR A 34 -9.56 -14.23 -7.22
N ALA A 35 -10.14 -13.56 -6.22
CA ALA A 35 -10.94 -14.22 -5.18
C ALA A 35 -12.13 -14.98 -5.78
N ARG A 36 -12.79 -14.43 -6.79
CA ARG A 36 -13.84 -15.11 -7.56
C ARG A 36 -13.34 -16.36 -8.27
N ALA A 37 -12.15 -16.33 -8.85
CA ALA A 37 -11.53 -17.50 -9.49
C ALA A 37 -11.29 -18.63 -8.50
N PHE A 38 -11.07 -18.33 -7.21
CA PHE A 38 -10.96 -19.28 -6.11
C PHE A 38 -12.30 -19.62 -5.40
N GLY A 39 -13.43 -19.22 -6.00
CA GLY A 39 -14.77 -19.61 -5.55
C GLY A 39 -15.48 -18.59 -4.65
N ALA A 40 -14.94 -17.39 -4.46
CA ALA A 40 -15.68 -16.30 -3.78
C ALA A 40 -16.83 -15.77 -4.66
N GLY A 41 -17.93 -15.39 -4.03
CA GLY A 41 -19.14 -14.93 -4.71
C GLY A 41 -19.08 -13.46 -5.16
N TYR A 42 -17.92 -12.93 -5.58
CA TYR A 42 -17.81 -11.54 -6.03
C TYR A 42 -18.17 -11.36 -7.50
N GLU A 43 -18.84 -10.24 -7.79
CA GLU A 43 -19.05 -9.73 -9.13
C GLU A 43 -18.55 -8.28 -9.17
N VAL A 44 -17.42 -8.04 -9.88
CA VAL A 44 -16.87 -6.70 -10.04
C VAL A 44 -17.59 -6.02 -11.23
N ARG A 45 -18.08 -4.81 -10.98
CA ARG A 45 -18.70 -3.94 -11.99
C ARG A 45 -17.99 -2.59 -11.98
N ILE A 46 -17.39 -2.22 -13.10
CA ILE A 46 -16.83 -0.88 -13.30
C ILE A 46 -17.93 -0.04 -13.96
N VAL A 47 -18.33 1.03 -13.28
CA VAL A 47 -19.44 1.87 -13.76
C VAL A 47 -19.03 3.33 -13.81
N SER A 48 -19.62 4.10 -14.72
CA SER A 48 -19.46 5.56 -14.77
C SER A 48 -20.82 6.24 -14.68
N VAL A 49 -20.79 7.55 -14.47
CA VAL A 49 -22.03 8.35 -14.42
C VAL A 49 -22.78 8.29 -15.75
N THR A 50 -22.07 8.35 -16.85
CA THR A 50 -22.63 8.43 -18.21
C THR A 50 -22.69 7.10 -18.97
N GLY A 51 -22.07 6.02 -18.42
CA GLY A 51 -21.86 4.78 -19.15
C GLY A 51 -20.74 4.83 -20.19
N ALA A 52 -20.07 5.98 -20.33
CA ALA A 52 -18.91 6.11 -21.20
C ALA A 52 -17.63 5.61 -20.52
N ASP A 53 -16.72 5.06 -21.32
CA ASP A 53 -15.39 4.66 -20.90
C ASP A 53 -14.61 5.84 -20.28
N ALA A 54 -13.82 5.57 -19.25
CA ALA A 54 -13.04 6.59 -18.58
C ALA A 54 -11.57 6.63 -19.05
N MET A 55 -11.06 7.83 -19.33
CA MET A 55 -9.64 8.04 -19.58
C MET A 55 -8.91 8.21 -18.24
N THR A 56 -7.97 7.32 -17.94
CA THR A 56 -7.22 7.37 -16.68
C THR A 56 -6.12 8.43 -16.69
N SER A 57 -5.57 8.73 -15.51
CA SER A 57 -4.39 9.60 -15.36
C SER A 57 -3.12 9.04 -16.02
N ALA A 58 -3.09 7.75 -16.33
CA ALA A 58 -2.00 7.07 -17.03
C ALA A 58 -2.15 7.12 -18.57
N GLY A 59 -3.22 7.72 -19.10
CA GLY A 59 -3.52 7.74 -20.53
C GLY A 59 -4.09 6.42 -21.07
N VAL A 60 -4.43 5.48 -20.20
CA VAL A 60 -5.09 4.22 -20.55
C VAL A 60 -6.61 4.41 -20.42
N ARG A 61 -7.37 3.95 -21.40
CA ARG A 61 -8.83 3.94 -21.35
C ARG A 61 -9.30 2.70 -20.60
N ILE A 62 -10.20 2.87 -19.65
CA ILE A 62 -10.89 1.77 -18.95
C ILE A 62 -12.30 1.69 -19.51
N GLY A 63 -12.67 0.52 -20.01
CA GLY A 63 -14.05 0.20 -20.37
C GLY A 63 -14.92 0.08 -19.12
N VAL A 64 -16.18 0.49 -19.22
CA VAL A 64 -17.16 0.37 -18.14
C VAL A 64 -18.27 -0.62 -18.53
N ASP A 65 -18.87 -1.24 -17.50
CA ASP A 65 -19.96 -2.22 -17.66
C ASP A 65 -21.33 -1.55 -17.83
N GLY A 66 -21.40 -0.21 -17.72
CA GLY A 66 -22.61 0.58 -17.84
C GLY A 66 -22.62 1.80 -16.91
N THR A 67 -23.81 2.34 -16.70
CA THR A 67 -24.03 3.49 -15.81
C THR A 67 -24.19 3.05 -14.35
N VAL A 68 -24.05 4.00 -13.44
CA VAL A 68 -24.35 3.80 -12.00
C VAL A 68 -25.81 3.40 -11.75
N ASP A 69 -26.73 3.79 -12.65
CA ASP A 69 -28.16 3.50 -12.56
C ASP A 69 -28.50 2.06 -12.99
N GLU A 70 -27.67 1.45 -13.83
CA GLU A 70 -27.83 0.08 -14.32
C GLU A 70 -27.27 -0.98 -13.35
N LEU A 71 -26.69 -0.56 -12.21
CA LEU A 71 -26.23 -1.49 -11.21
C LEU A 71 -27.41 -2.30 -10.63
N PRO A 72 -27.32 -3.63 -10.63
CA PRO A 72 -28.39 -4.47 -10.11
C PRO A 72 -28.52 -4.31 -8.59
N GLY A 73 -29.67 -3.84 -8.14
CA GLY A 73 -30.02 -3.80 -6.73
C GLY A 73 -29.11 -2.95 -5.86
N ARG A 74 -28.71 -3.51 -4.72
CA ARG A 74 -27.87 -2.86 -3.70
C ARG A 74 -26.44 -3.41 -3.79
N PRO A 75 -25.43 -2.60 -4.14
CA PRO A 75 -24.05 -3.08 -4.13
C PRO A 75 -23.63 -3.55 -2.75
N GLY A 76 -22.97 -4.70 -2.65
CA GLY A 76 -22.35 -5.17 -1.42
C GLY A 76 -21.20 -4.25 -1.00
N THR A 77 -20.39 -3.82 -1.97
CA THR A 77 -19.28 -2.88 -1.79
C THR A 77 -19.33 -1.81 -2.87
N LEU A 78 -19.29 -0.54 -2.46
CA LEU A 78 -18.95 0.58 -3.32
C LEU A 78 -17.47 0.90 -3.16
N LEU A 79 -16.71 1.00 -4.26
CA LEU A 79 -15.32 1.43 -4.27
C LEU A 79 -15.18 2.72 -5.07
N VAL A 80 -14.67 3.76 -4.40
CA VAL A 80 -14.47 5.10 -4.97
C VAL A 80 -12.96 5.34 -5.11
N PRO A 81 -12.40 5.23 -6.34
CA PRO A 81 -11.00 5.49 -6.61
C PRO A 81 -10.68 6.98 -6.57
N GLY A 82 -9.37 7.30 -6.51
CA GLY A 82 -8.90 8.68 -6.52
C GLY A 82 -8.52 9.22 -7.88
N ARG A 83 -8.33 10.53 -7.89
CA ARG A 83 -7.73 11.30 -8.97
C ARG A 83 -6.69 12.26 -8.38
N ARG A 84 -5.54 12.42 -9.04
CA ARG A 84 -4.48 13.31 -8.55
C ARG A 84 -4.98 14.74 -8.37
N GLU A 85 -5.71 15.27 -9.34
CA GLU A 85 -6.36 16.59 -9.29
C GLU A 85 -7.75 16.44 -8.63
N TRP A 86 -7.78 16.07 -7.37
CA TRP A 86 -9.02 15.79 -6.62
C TRP A 86 -10.04 16.93 -6.68
N ARG A 87 -9.58 18.20 -6.74
CA ARG A 87 -10.47 19.38 -6.84
C ARG A 87 -11.37 19.34 -8.07
N ARG A 88 -10.89 18.76 -9.20
CA ARG A 88 -11.71 18.59 -10.39
C ARG A 88 -12.78 17.51 -10.20
N ALA A 89 -12.46 16.46 -9.47
CA ALA A 89 -13.43 15.39 -9.19
C ALA A 89 -14.54 15.88 -8.27
N VAL A 90 -14.23 16.63 -7.21
CA VAL A 90 -15.25 17.17 -6.29
C VAL A 90 -16.03 18.35 -6.86
N ALA A 91 -15.50 19.02 -7.90
CA ALA A 91 -16.22 20.06 -8.62
C ALA A 91 -17.31 19.49 -9.56
N ASP A 92 -17.21 18.21 -9.91
CA ASP A 92 -18.22 17.50 -10.68
C ASP A 92 -19.39 17.12 -9.74
N ARG A 93 -20.41 17.97 -9.76
CA ARG A 93 -21.58 17.81 -8.88
C ARG A 93 -22.40 16.58 -9.19
N GLU A 94 -22.43 16.14 -10.44
CA GLU A 94 -23.14 14.93 -10.85
C GLU A 94 -22.42 13.70 -10.29
N LEU A 95 -21.10 13.59 -10.46
CA LEU A 95 -20.28 12.52 -9.89
C LEU A 95 -20.45 12.45 -8.37
N VAL A 96 -20.34 13.59 -7.66
CA VAL A 96 -20.53 13.67 -6.19
C VAL A 96 -21.93 13.22 -5.79
N GLY A 97 -22.96 13.66 -6.51
CA GLY A 97 -24.34 13.26 -6.27
C GLY A 97 -24.55 11.76 -6.42
N ARG A 98 -23.99 11.15 -7.47
CA ARG A 98 -24.06 9.70 -7.71
C ARG A 98 -23.26 8.91 -6.66
N VAL A 99 -22.08 9.38 -6.26
CA VAL A 99 -21.32 8.74 -5.19
C VAL A 99 -22.10 8.76 -3.86
N ARG A 100 -22.75 9.89 -3.52
CA ARG A 100 -23.61 9.98 -2.32
C ARG A 100 -24.78 8.99 -2.37
N GLU A 101 -25.47 8.90 -3.49
CA GLU A 101 -26.59 7.98 -3.70
C GLU A 101 -26.14 6.52 -3.54
N LEU A 102 -25.08 6.15 -4.26
CA LEU A 102 -24.51 4.81 -4.19
C LEU A 102 -24.03 4.46 -2.76
N ALA A 103 -23.38 5.39 -2.08
CA ALA A 103 -22.93 5.18 -0.71
C ALA A 103 -24.12 4.90 0.23
N GLY A 104 -25.22 5.63 0.07
CA GLY A 104 -26.44 5.44 0.89
C GLY A 104 -27.12 4.08 0.70
N ARG A 105 -26.94 3.45 -0.47
CA ARG A 105 -27.54 2.15 -0.78
C ARG A 105 -26.58 0.97 -0.78
N SER A 106 -25.27 1.19 -0.55
CA SER A 106 -24.26 0.12 -0.50
C SER A 106 -24.15 -0.52 0.88
N GLY A 107 -23.79 -1.79 0.94
CA GLY A 107 -23.55 -2.50 2.19
C GLY A 107 -22.36 -1.91 2.94
N ARG A 108 -21.27 -1.65 2.24
CA ARG A 108 -20.07 -0.95 2.72
C ARG A 108 -19.54 -0.03 1.64
N VAL A 109 -18.81 1.00 2.07
CA VAL A 109 -18.22 2.02 1.20
C VAL A 109 -16.71 2.00 1.38
N ALA A 110 -15.97 1.88 0.30
CA ALA A 110 -14.52 1.92 0.30
C ALA A 110 -14.01 3.06 -0.57
N SER A 111 -12.89 3.69 -0.18
CA SER A 111 -12.18 4.61 -1.05
C SER A 111 -10.70 4.30 -1.12
N VAL A 112 -10.10 4.64 -2.27
CA VAL A 112 -8.68 4.49 -2.53
C VAL A 112 -8.10 5.86 -2.83
N CYS A 113 -6.97 6.21 -2.20
CA CYS A 113 -6.24 7.43 -2.46
C CYS A 113 -7.10 8.71 -2.27
N ALA A 114 -7.13 9.57 -3.29
CA ALA A 114 -7.93 10.79 -3.30
C ALA A 114 -9.46 10.54 -3.41
N GLY A 115 -9.91 9.30 -3.52
CA GLY A 115 -11.34 8.95 -3.45
C GLY A 115 -11.99 9.38 -2.13
N ALA A 116 -11.19 9.50 -1.05
CA ALA A 116 -11.64 10.05 0.22
C ALA A 116 -12.20 11.48 0.10
N PHE A 117 -11.71 12.31 -0.82
CA PHE A 117 -12.25 13.65 -1.07
C PHE A 117 -13.65 13.60 -1.68
N LEU A 118 -13.91 12.66 -2.60
CA LEU A 118 -15.25 12.44 -3.15
C LEU A 118 -16.22 11.97 -2.07
N LEU A 119 -15.79 11.07 -1.19
CA LEU A 119 -16.61 10.65 -0.04
C LEU A 119 -16.86 11.78 0.95
N ALA A 120 -15.86 12.63 1.21
CA ALA A 120 -16.02 13.79 2.09
C ALA A 120 -17.00 14.82 1.48
N GLU A 121 -16.85 15.18 0.19
CA GLU A 121 -17.76 16.08 -0.52
C GLU A 121 -19.19 15.51 -0.60
N ALA A 122 -19.30 14.19 -0.68
CA ALA A 122 -20.58 13.50 -0.62
C ALA A 122 -21.18 13.45 0.81
N GLY A 123 -20.51 13.95 1.84
CA GLY A 123 -20.96 13.92 3.24
C GLY A 123 -20.84 12.54 3.91
N VAL A 124 -20.20 11.57 3.26
CA VAL A 124 -20.06 10.20 3.77
C VAL A 124 -19.04 10.10 4.91
N LEU A 125 -18.08 11.04 4.96
CA LEU A 125 -17.02 11.05 5.97
C LEU A 125 -17.28 12.01 7.14
N ASP A 126 -18.43 12.66 7.21
CA ASP A 126 -18.76 13.62 8.29
C ASP A 126 -18.72 12.93 9.65
N GLY A 127 -17.91 13.46 10.57
CA GLY A 127 -17.69 12.92 11.92
C GLY A 127 -16.91 11.59 11.97
N ARG A 128 -16.35 11.13 10.85
CA ARG A 128 -15.65 9.84 10.78
C ARG A 128 -14.13 10.00 10.72
N ARG A 129 -13.44 8.90 11.06
CA ARG A 129 -12.01 8.73 10.83
C ARG A 129 -11.78 8.27 9.39
N ALA A 130 -10.74 8.79 8.75
CA ALA A 130 -10.40 8.42 7.38
C ALA A 130 -8.89 8.44 7.12
N ALA A 131 -8.43 7.61 6.20
CA ALA A 131 -7.11 7.69 5.58
C ALA A 131 -7.25 8.18 4.13
N THR A 132 -6.21 8.81 3.64
CA THR A 132 -6.01 9.13 2.23
C THR A 132 -4.51 8.99 1.90
N HIS A 133 -4.11 9.26 0.68
CA HIS A 133 -2.70 9.27 0.32
C HIS A 133 -1.93 10.26 1.23
N TRP A 134 -0.77 9.85 1.77
CA TRP A 134 0.01 10.62 2.75
C TRP A 134 0.30 12.07 2.32
N ARG A 135 0.50 12.31 1.01
CA ARG A 135 0.73 13.67 0.46
C ARG A 135 -0.50 14.56 0.55
N LEU A 136 -1.68 13.97 0.60
CA LEU A 136 -2.97 14.65 0.56
C LEU A 136 -3.66 14.74 1.94
N ALA A 137 -3.11 14.07 2.96
CA ALA A 137 -3.73 14.02 4.28
C ALA A 137 -3.94 15.41 4.90
N GLY A 138 -2.95 16.30 4.78
CA GLY A 138 -3.07 17.68 5.25
C GLY A 138 -4.10 18.50 4.46
N GLU A 139 -4.24 18.24 3.15
CA GLU A 139 -5.25 18.90 2.32
C GLU A 139 -6.66 18.41 2.68
N LEU A 140 -6.82 17.10 2.92
CA LEU A 140 -8.12 16.54 3.32
C LEU A 140 -8.58 17.12 4.67
N ALA A 141 -7.69 17.13 5.68
CA ALA A 141 -7.99 17.69 6.99
C ALA A 141 -8.32 19.19 6.92
N GLY A 142 -7.63 19.95 6.07
CA GLY A 142 -7.88 21.38 5.90
C GLY A 142 -9.16 21.69 5.13
N ALA A 143 -9.51 20.89 4.11
CA ALA A 143 -10.71 21.10 3.29
C ALA A 143 -11.98 20.59 3.98
N TYR A 144 -11.89 19.54 4.80
CA TYR A 144 -13.03 18.91 5.47
C TYR A 144 -12.77 18.76 6.97
N PRO A 145 -12.95 19.82 7.77
CA PRO A 145 -12.64 19.80 9.22
C PRO A 145 -13.48 18.80 10.03
N GLY A 146 -14.62 18.36 9.51
CA GLY A 146 -15.45 17.32 10.11
C GLY A 146 -14.86 15.90 10.01
N VAL A 147 -13.75 15.72 9.26
CA VAL A 147 -13.11 14.41 9.06
C VAL A 147 -11.86 14.29 9.94
N THR A 148 -11.78 13.25 10.76
CA THR A 148 -10.56 12.94 11.53
C THR A 148 -9.58 12.17 10.65
N VAL A 149 -8.56 12.85 10.10
CA VAL A 149 -7.62 12.25 9.15
C VAL A 149 -6.49 11.53 9.88
N GLU A 150 -6.36 10.22 9.65
CA GLU A 150 -5.24 9.40 10.11
C GLU A 150 -4.19 9.29 9.01
N THR A 151 -2.96 9.74 9.30
CA THR A 151 -1.91 9.94 8.29
C THR A 151 -1.02 8.72 8.07
N ASP A 152 -0.99 7.77 9.01
CA ASP A 152 -0.07 6.63 8.98
C ASP A 152 -0.70 5.31 8.50
N PRO A 153 -1.91 4.91 8.89
CA PRO A 153 -2.48 3.63 8.48
C PRO A 153 -2.58 3.49 6.96
N LEU A 154 -2.34 2.28 6.43
CA LEU A 154 -2.57 1.96 5.02
C LEU A 154 -4.06 2.05 4.67
N PHE A 155 -4.92 1.72 5.62
CA PHE A 155 -6.36 1.94 5.53
C PHE A 155 -6.96 2.13 6.93
N VAL A 156 -8.06 2.83 7.00
CA VAL A 156 -8.84 3.11 8.21
C VAL A 156 -10.26 2.61 7.99
N ARG A 157 -10.78 1.88 8.98
CA ARG A 157 -12.19 1.48 9.03
C ARG A 157 -12.92 2.32 10.08
N ASP A 158 -14.07 2.84 9.70
CA ASP A 158 -15.01 3.50 10.61
C ASP A 158 -16.43 3.03 10.26
N GLY A 159 -16.92 2.05 11.02
CA GLY A 159 -18.17 1.38 10.72
C GLY A 159 -18.14 0.63 9.38
N ASN A 160 -19.06 0.96 8.49
CA ASN A 160 -19.13 0.40 7.13
C ASN A 160 -18.32 1.21 6.10
N VAL A 161 -17.61 2.27 6.51
CA VAL A 161 -16.77 3.07 5.63
C VAL A 161 -15.31 2.69 5.84
N ILE A 162 -14.59 2.40 4.75
CA ILE A 162 -13.18 2.00 4.78
C ILE A 162 -12.42 2.88 3.77
N THR A 163 -11.40 3.59 4.22
CA THR A 163 -10.63 4.50 3.38
C THR A 163 -9.17 4.09 3.36
N SER A 164 -8.51 4.09 2.19
CA SER A 164 -7.12 3.65 2.08
C SER A 164 -6.18 4.71 1.52
N ALA A 165 -4.90 4.53 1.82
CA ALA A 165 -3.78 5.37 1.40
C ALA A 165 -3.63 5.53 -0.11
N GLY A 166 -4.09 4.54 -0.86
CA GLY A 166 -4.09 4.63 -2.31
C GLY A 166 -3.03 3.80 -3.03
N VAL A 167 -3.17 3.78 -4.32
CA VAL A 167 -2.38 2.98 -5.25
C VAL A 167 -2.38 1.51 -4.81
N THR A 168 -1.23 0.95 -4.42
CA THR A 168 -1.15 -0.44 -3.96
C THR A 168 -1.84 -0.70 -2.63
N ALA A 169 -2.09 0.31 -1.78
CA ALA A 169 -2.85 0.13 -0.54
C ALA A 169 -4.34 -0.18 -0.80
N GLY A 170 -4.85 0.10 -1.99
CA GLY A 170 -6.16 -0.37 -2.44
C GLY A 170 -6.24 -1.89 -2.54
N MET A 171 -5.14 -2.55 -2.92
CA MET A 171 -5.06 -4.02 -2.91
C MET A 171 -5.03 -4.58 -1.48
N ASP A 172 -4.29 -3.93 -0.55
CA ASP A 172 -4.27 -4.33 0.87
C ASP A 172 -5.67 -4.22 1.49
N LEU A 173 -6.39 -3.13 1.18
CA LEU A 173 -7.77 -2.94 1.59
C LEU A 173 -8.66 -4.06 1.01
N ALA A 174 -8.57 -4.34 -0.28
CA ALA A 174 -9.37 -5.39 -0.92
C ALA A 174 -9.07 -6.78 -0.35
N LEU A 175 -7.79 -7.11 -0.08
CA LEU A 175 -7.41 -8.36 0.59
C LEU A 175 -8.00 -8.46 2.01
N ALA A 176 -8.01 -7.36 2.77
CA ALA A 176 -8.64 -7.32 4.09
C ALA A 176 -10.16 -7.55 4.01
N LEU A 177 -10.81 -7.04 2.95
CA LEU A 177 -12.24 -7.29 2.72
C LEU A 177 -12.51 -8.74 2.31
N VAL A 178 -11.63 -9.35 1.48
CA VAL A 178 -11.72 -10.78 1.15
C VAL A 178 -11.52 -11.65 2.40
N GLU A 179 -10.57 -11.27 3.28
CA GLU A 179 -10.36 -11.97 4.54
C GLU A 179 -11.59 -11.90 5.45
N GLU A 180 -12.23 -10.75 5.55
CA GLU A 180 -13.44 -10.53 6.33
C GLU A 180 -14.62 -11.37 5.81
N ASP A 181 -14.82 -11.40 4.50
CA ASP A 181 -15.96 -12.04 3.86
C ASP A 181 -15.80 -13.55 3.71
N HIS A 182 -14.57 -14.05 3.49
CA HIS A 182 -14.30 -15.45 3.12
C HIS A 182 -13.20 -16.10 3.94
N GLY A 183 -12.64 -15.39 4.91
CA GLY A 183 -11.61 -15.89 5.83
C GLY A 183 -10.18 -15.81 5.30
N ALA A 184 -9.23 -15.93 6.24
CA ALA A 184 -7.81 -15.75 6.00
C ALA A 184 -7.19 -16.79 5.03
N ALA A 185 -7.80 -17.97 4.88
CA ALA A 185 -7.28 -19.00 3.97
C ALA A 185 -7.39 -18.53 2.51
N LEU A 186 -8.59 -18.09 2.10
CA LEU A 186 -8.82 -17.59 0.74
C LEU A 186 -8.02 -16.32 0.45
N ALA A 187 -8.00 -15.37 1.38
CA ALA A 187 -7.22 -14.15 1.22
C ALA A 187 -5.72 -14.43 1.02
N ARG A 188 -5.15 -15.43 1.71
CA ARG A 188 -3.76 -15.87 1.48
C ARG A 188 -3.55 -16.50 0.11
N GLU A 189 -4.51 -17.26 -0.41
CA GLU A 189 -4.42 -17.83 -1.77
C GLU A 189 -4.43 -16.72 -2.82
N VAL A 190 -5.34 -15.75 -2.69
CA VAL A 190 -5.40 -14.56 -3.55
C VAL A 190 -4.09 -13.76 -3.49
N ALA A 191 -3.57 -13.49 -2.30
CA ALA A 191 -2.32 -12.75 -2.14
C ALA A 191 -1.13 -13.51 -2.77
N ARG A 192 -1.09 -14.84 -2.69
CA ARG A 192 -0.06 -15.67 -3.30
C ARG A 192 -0.15 -15.65 -4.82
N GLU A 193 -1.35 -15.77 -5.37
CA GLU A 193 -1.58 -15.72 -6.81
C GLU A 193 -1.13 -14.38 -7.41
N LEU A 194 -1.50 -13.29 -6.74
CA LEU A 194 -1.12 -11.94 -7.16
C LEU A 194 0.34 -11.56 -6.80
N VAL A 195 1.08 -12.45 -6.14
CA VAL A 195 2.46 -12.21 -5.68
C VAL A 195 2.57 -10.95 -4.81
N VAL A 196 1.56 -10.69 -3.97
CA VAL A 196 1.51 -9.57 -3.04
C VAL A 196 1.54 -10.04 -1.59
N PHE A 197 1.92 -9.17 -0.67
CA PHE A 197 1.84 -9.47 0.76
C PHE A 197 0.38 -9.44 1.23
N MET A 198 -0.02 -10.44 2.00
CA MET A 198 -1.33 -10.46 2.66
C MET A 198 -1.54 -9.28 3.62
N ALA A 199 -0.49 -8.90 4.35
CA ALA A 199 -0.45 -7.72 5.20
C ALA A 199 0.95 -7.12 5.13
N ARG A 200 1.06 -5.91 4.57
CA ARG A 200 2.33 -5.20 4.56
C ARG A 200 2.60 -4.63 5.95
N PRO A 201 3.79 -4.87 6.53
CA PRO A 201 4.14 -4.27 7.81
C PRO A 201 4.33 -2.75 7.66
N GLY A 202 3.84 -2.00 8.65
CA GLY A 202 4.01 -0.55 8.77
C GLY A 202 2.95 0.27 8.06
N GLY A 203 3.08 1.59 8.20
CA GLY A 203 2.14 2.58 7.67
C GLY A 203 2.70 3.38 6.50
N GLN A 204 1.96 4.41 6.10
CA GLN A 204 2.32 5.34 5.03
C GLN A 204 3.58 6.16 5.33
N SER A 205 3.90 6.37 6.61
CA SER A 205 5.10 7.10 7.05
C SER A 205 6.37 6.52 6.46
N GLN A 206 6.43 5.20 6.20
CA GLN A 206 7.55 4.54 5.55
C GLN A 206 7.79 5.05 4.12
N PHE A 207 6.73 5.34 3.39
CA PHE A 207 6.81 5.87 2.03
C PHE A 207 7.03 7.39 2.05
N SER A 208 6.44 8.07 3.04
CA SER A 208 6.61 9.51 3.26
C SER A 208 8.05 9.88 3.59
N ALA A 209 8.73 9.11 4.44
CA ALA A 209 10.13 9.35 4.79
C ALA A 209 11.09 9.16 3.60
N ARG A 210 10.82 8.20 2.72
CA ARG A 210 11.62 7.92 1.52
C ARG A 210 11.40 8.91 0.38
N LEU A 211 10.19 9.47 0.26
CA LEU A 211 9.78 10.28 -0.89
C LEU A 211 9.67 11.77 -0.58
N ARG A 212 9.88 12.19 0.66
CA ARG A 212 10.06 13.62 0.91
C ARG A 212 11.29 14.05 0.14
N PRO A 213 11.18 14.99 -0.83
CA PRO A 213 12.35 15.66 -1.34
C PRO A 213 13.07 16.21 -0.10
N ARG A 214 14.33 15.89 0.06
CA ARG A 214 15.19 16.42 1.11
C ARG A 214 15.51 17.90 0.85
N GLU A 215 14.51 18.69 0.68
CA GLU A 215 14.66 20.14 0.71
C GLU A 215 14.30 20.65 2.10
N ALA A 216 15.12 20.26 3.05
CA ALA A 216 15.26 21.10 4.23
C ALA A 216 15.68 22.47 3.68
N ARG A 217 14.83 23.46 3.86
CA ARG A 217 15.07 24.84 3.36
C ARG A 217 16.27 25.45 4.05
N HIS A 218 16.47 25.08 5.30
CA HIS A 218 17.56 25.61 6.12
C HIS A 218 18.83 24.77 5.95
N PRO A 219 20.00 25.37 5.56
CA PRO A 219 21.23 24.64 5.28
C PRO A 219 21.70 23.75 6.45
N VAL A 220 21.54 24.20 7.69
CA VAL A 220 21.92 23.47 8.89
C VAL A 220 21.08 22.20 9.06
N VAL A 221 19.77 22.27 8.76
CA VAL A 221 18.88 21.10 8.83
C VAL A 221 19.24 20.10 7.73
N ARG A 222 19.46 20.57 6.52
CA ARG A 222 19.89 19.74 5.39
C ARG A 222 21.17 18.98 5.71
N TRP A 223 22.19 19.73 6.18
CA TRP A 223 23.45 19.13 6.60
C TRP A 223 23.24 18.04 7.68
N ALA A 224 22.42 18.31 8.70
CA ALA A 224 22.15 17.35 9.76
C ALA A 224 21.44 16.09 9.24
N MET A 225 20.47 16.25 8.34
CA MET A 225 19.77 15.13 7.69
C MET A 225 20.72 14.29 6.83
N ASP A 226 21.59 14.94 6.07
CA ASP A 226 22.59 14.25 5.23
C ASP A 226 23.61 13.49 6.09
N ALA A 227 24.07 14.09 7.17
CA ALA A 227 24.99 13.44 8.12
C ALA A 227 24.37 12.21 8.80
N ILE A 228 23.09 12.28 9.19
CA ILE A 228 22.36 11.15 9.79
C ILE A 228 22.12 10.06 8.73
N GLY A 229 21.76 10.44 7.52
CA GLY A 229 21.47 9.50 6.44
C GLY A 229 22.72 8.77 5.92
N ALA A 230 23.88 9.44 5.92
CA ALA A 230 25.15 8.87 5.47
C ALA A 230 25.67 7.75 6.39
N ASP A 231 25.47 7.89 7.68
CA ASP A 231 25.90 6.91 8.70
C ASP A 231 24.89 6.84 9.85
N PRO A 232 23.84 6.03 9.71
CA PRO A 232 22.82 5.87 10.78
C PRO A 232 23.40 5.33 12.11
N GLY A 233 24.50 4.55 12.02
CA GLY A 233 25.18 3.95 13.16
C GLY A 233 25.96 4.93 14.04
N ALA A 234 26.35 6.07 13.47
CA ALA A 234 27.13 7.06 14.20
C ALA A 234 26.36 7.68 15.39
N PRO A 235 27.07 8.27 16.35
CA PRO A 235 26.46 8.96 17.48
C PRO A 235 25.82 10.29 17.02
N HIS A 236 24.51 10.28 16.83
CA HIS A 236 23.70 11.44 16.44
C HIS A 236 22.96 12.06 17.64
N SER A 237 23.62 12.19 18.80
CA SER A 237 22.99 12.92 19.91
C SER A 237 22.80 14.39 19.54
N MET A 238 21.79 15.03 20.14
CA MET A 238 21.50 16.45 19.90
C MET A 238 22.73 17.34 20.12
N SER A 239 23.54 17.04 21.16
CA SER A 239 24.74 17.78 21.46
C SER A 239 25.85 17.62 20.41
N VAL A 240 25.98 16.41 19.85
CA VAL A 240 26.94 16.13 18.77
C VAL A 240 26.52 16.85 17.48
N LEU A 241 25.27 16.73 17.07
CA LEU A 241 24.76 17.38 15.86
C LEU A 241 24.84 18.90 15.96
N ALA A 242 24.42 19.49 17.08
CA ALA A 242 24.46 20.93 17.31
C ALA A 242 25.89 21.49 17.28
N ARG A 243 26.83 20.82 17.95
CA ARG A 243 28.26 21.20 17.96
C ARG A 243 28.84 21.15 16.54
N ARG A 244 28.60 20.09 15.78
CA ARG A 244 29.08 19.94 14.40
C ARG A 244 28.46 20.95 13.45
N ALA A 245 27.23 21.35 13.68
CA ALA A 245 26.52 22.35 12.90
C ALA A 245 26.83 23.81 13.33
N GLY A 246 27.63 24.02 14.38
CA GLY A 246 27.99 25.36 14.88
C GLY A 246 26.81 26.13 15.50
N VAL A 247 25.79 25.43 16.00
CA VAL A 247 24.59 26.04 16.59
C VAL A 247 24.29 25.46 17.98
N SER A 248 23.44 26.14 18.78
CA SER A 248 22.97 25.57 20.03
C SER A 248 21.99 24.42 19.82
N ALA A 249 21.93 23.46 20.74
CA ALA A 249 20.98 22.33 20.69
C ALA A 249 19.52 22.81 20.59
N ARG A 250 19.17 23.88 21.35
CA ARG A 250 17.83 24.49 21.30
C ARG A 250 17.52 25.08 19.91
N HIS A 251 18.51 25.76 19.32
CA HIS A 251 18.35 26.34 17.99
C HIS A 251 18.18 25.27 16.91
N LEU A 252 19.02 24.22 16.93
CA LEU A 252 18.89 23.08 16.00
C LEU A 252 17.54 22.39 16.13
N SER A 253 17.07 22.14 17.34
CA SER A 253 15.77 21.51 17.59
C SER A 253 14.62 22.35 17.03
N ARG A 254 14.65 23.67 17.19
CA ARG A 254 13.66 24.59 16.65
C ARG A 254 13.68 24.60 15.12
N LEU A 255 14.85 24.74 14.53
CA LEU A 255 15.02 24.73 13.07
C LEU A 255 14.49 23.42 12.47
N PHE A 256 14.88 22.30 13.05
CA PHE A 256 14.49 20.97 12.58
C PHE A 256 12.95 20.80 12.62
N ARG A 257 12.32 21.19 13.74
CA ARG A 257 10.87 21.10 13.87
C ARG A 257 10.14 22.04 12.91
N THR A 258 10.65 23.25 12.69
CA THR A 258 10.04 24.21 11.76
C THR A 258 10.16 23.73 10.31
N ASP A 259 11.29 23.13 9.95
CA ASP A 259 11.60 22.74 8.56
C ASP A 259 11.03 21.38 8.17
N THR A 260 11.02 20.43 9.13
CA THR A 260 10.66 19.02 8.86
C THR A 260 9.37 18.56 9.56
N GLY A 261 8.87 19.33 10.52
CA GLY A 261 7.76 18.93 11.40
C GLY A 261 8.16 17.90 12.47
N MET A 262 9.42 17.46 12.52
CA MET A 262 9.93 16.42 13.42
C MET A 262 11.01 16.97 14.34
N THR A 263 11.27 16.28 15.45
CA THR A 263 12.49 16.52 16.23
C THR A 263 13.67 15.78 15.58
N PRO A 264 14.92 16.24 15.77
CA PRO A 264 16.10 15.50 15.29
C PRO A 264 16.17 14.05 15.83
N GLY A 265 15.74 13.82 17.08
CA GLY A 265 15.68 12.46 17.64
C GLY A 265 14.71 11.54 16.90
N GLN A 266 13.51 12.03 16.57
CA GLN A 266 12.54 11.28 15.76
C GLN A 266 13.08 10.99 14.36
N TYR A 267 13.81 11.93 13.78
CA TYR A 267 14.44 11.72 12.47
C TYR A 267 15.53 10.65 12.52
N VAL A 268 16.43 10.71 13.54
CA VAL A 268 17.45 9.68 13.76
C VAL A 268 16.82 8.31 13.93
N GLU A 269 15.76 8.21 14.75
CA GLU A 269 15.05 6.95 14.99
C GLU A 269 14.45 6.39 13.68
N SER A 270 13.85 7.24 12.86
CA SER A 270 13.26 6.83 11.57
C SER A 270 14.31 6.32 10.58
N VAL A 271 15.48 6.97 10.50
CA VAL A 271 16.59 6.56 9.62
C VAL A 271 17.20 5.24 10.10
N ARG A 272 17.38 5.07 11.41
CA ARG A 272 17.87 3.83 12.02
C ARG A 272 16.90 2.67 11.80
N LEU A 273 15.61 2.92 11.95
CA LEU A 273 14.59 1.91 11.67
C LEU A 273 14.64 1.46 10.20
N GLU A 274 14.84 2.39 9.28
CA GLU A 274 14.98 2.05 7.87
C GLU A 274 16.25 1.24 7.58
N ALA A 275 17.38 1.64 8.15
CA ALA A 275 18.64 0.89 8.06
C ALA A 275 18.47 -0.56 8.57
N ALA A 276 17.88 -0.73 9.76
CA ALA A 276 17.62 -2.04 10.35
C ALA A 276 16.69 -2.90 9.47
N ARG A 277 15.65 -2.31 8.89
CA ARG A 277 14.75 -3.01 7.96
C ARG A 277 15.49 -3.55 6.73
N ASN A 278 16.35 -2.73 6.14
CA ASN A 278 17.15 -3.13 4.98
C ASN A 278 18.12 -4.26 5.34
N LEU A 279 18.80 -4.17 6.47
CA LEU A 279 19.70 -5.22 6.96
C LEU A 279 18.95 -6.53 7.26
N LEU A 280 17.78 -6.46 7.90
CA LEU A 280 16.96 -7.64 8.19
C LEU A 280 16.38 -8.29 6.94
N ALA A 281 16.05 -7.51 5.93
CA ALA A 281 15.51 -8.02 4.67
C ALA A 281 16.58 -8.65 3.78
N ALA A 282 17.78 -8.07 3.75
CA ALA A 282 18.87 -8.49 2.86
C ALA A 282 19.79 -9.57 3.45
N GLY A 283 19.90 -9.66 4.80
CA GLY A 283 20.93 -10.44 5.48
C GLY A 283 20.43 -11.49 6.45
N THR A 284 21.38 -12.30 6.93
CA THR A 284 21.18 -13.35 7.94
C THR A 284 21.81 -12.98 9.29
N ASP A 285 22.39 -11.78 9.41
CA ASP A 285 23.09 -11.35 10.60
C ASP A 285 22.24 -11.48 11.87
N PRO A 286 22.79 -11.80 13.03
CA PRO A 286 22.07 -11.81 14.29
C PRO A 286 21.34 -10.47 14.53
N VAL A 287 20.19 -10.52 15.21
CA VAL A 287 19.38 -9.30 15.49
C VAL A 287 20.19 -8.27 16.27
N GLU A 288 21.10 -8.74 17.14
CA GLU A 288 22.01 -7.93 17.92
C GLU A 288 22.98 -7.16 17.01
N ALA A 289 23.58 -7.84 16.03
CA ALA A 289 24.49 -7.21 15.07
C ALA A 289 23.75 -6.19 14.18
N VAL A 290 22.53 -6.48 13.77
CA VAL A 290 21.70 -5.53 13.03
C VAL A 290 21.36 -4.30 13.86
N ALA A 291 21.05 -4.48 15.15
CA ALA A 291 20.76 -3.36 16.05
C ALA A 291 21.99 -2.44 16.22
N GLU A 292 23.18 -3.01 16.31
CA GLU A 292 24.44 -2.27 16.41
C GLU A 292 24.72 -1.51 15.10
N GLN A 293 24.70 -2.20 13.94
CA GLN A 293 24.95 -1.61 12.63
C GLN A 293 23.97 -0.49 12.29
N ALA A 294 22.70 -0.66 12.66
CA ALA A 294 21.67 0.36 12.46
C ALA A 294 21.72 1.50 13.51
N GLY A 295 22.58 1.40 14.53
CA GLY A 295 22.78 2.44 15.52
C GLY A 295 21.80 2.47 16.69
N PHE A 296 21.02 1.41 16.93
CA PHE A 296 20.10 1.34 18.07
C PHE A 296 20.81 1.14 19.41
N GLY A 297 22.08 0.72 19.40
CA GLY A 297 22.87 0.45 20.60
C GLY A 297 22.47 -0.82 21.35
N SER A 298 21.25 -1.32 21.18
CA SER A 298 20.81 -2.62 21.70
C SER A 298 19.65 -3.21 20.90
N ALA A 299 19.58 -4.55 20.86
CA ALA A 299 18.46 -5.28 20.24
C ALA A 299 17.12 -4.94 20.90
N GLU A 300 17.10 -4.67 22.21
CA GLU A 300 15.88 -4.32 22.94
C GLU A 300 15.35 -2.94 22.53
N THR A 301 16.23 -1.95 22.34
CA THR A 301 15.83 -0.64 21.81
C THR A 301 15.24 -0.77 20.41
N MET A 302 15.91 -1.52 19.54
CA MET A 302 15.41 -1.82 18.20
C MET A 302 14.07 -2.55 18.26
N ARG A 303 13.90 -3.56 19.12
CA ARG A 303 12.66 -4.31 19.28
C ARG A 303 11.50 -3.39 19.69
N ARG A 304 11.70 -2.47 20.64
CA ARG A 304 10.68 -1.50 21.07
C ARG A 304 10.27 -0.57 19.93
N THR A 305 11.23 -0.04 19.18
CA THR A 305 10.96 0.82 18.03
C THR A 305 10.21 0.05 16.94
N PHE A 306 10.60 -1.20 16.62
CA PHE A 306 9.87 -2.06 15.68
C PHE A 306 8.45 -2.31 16.14
N GLN A 307 8.25 -2.68 17.40
CA GLN A 307 6.93 -2.95 17.96
C GLN A 307 6.04 -1.69 17.96
N HIS A 308 6.61 -0.54 18.33
CA HIS A 308 5.88 0.73 18.38
C HIS A 308 5.50 1.23 16.96
N THR A 309 6.44 1.15 16.02
CA THR A 309 6.27 1.76 14.70
C THR A 309 5.68 0.80 13.66
N LEU A 310 6.00 -0.51 13.77
CA LEU A 310 5.63 -1.50 12.77
C LEU A 310 4.66 -2.58 13.29
N GLY A 311 4.36 -2.58 14.60
CA GLY A 311 3.51 -3.58 15.22
C GLY A 311 4.08 -5.01 15.25
N VAL A 312 5.35 -5.19 14.88
CA VAL A 312 6.00 -6.52 14.79
C VAL A 312 7.41 -6.50 15.38
N SER A 313 7.91 -7.67 15.81
CA SER A 313 9.31 -7.79 16.26
C SER A 313 10.28 -7.82 15.05
N PRO A 314 11.57 -7.47 15.24
CA PRO A 314 12.61 -7.60 14.20
C PRO A 314 12.71 -9.02 13.62
N THR A 315 12.58 -10.04 14.47
CA THR A 315 12.61 -11.44 14.05
C THR A 315 11.40 -11.80 13.20
N ALA A 316 10.19 -11.36 13.58
CA ALA A 316 8.99 -11.56 12.79
C ALA A 316 9.04 -10.78 11.46
N TYR A 317 9.62 -9.59 11.48
CA TYR A 317 9.88 -8.80 10.27
C TYR A 317 10.77 -9.58 9.31
N ARG A 318 11.93 -10.07 9.76
CA ARG A 318 12.86 -10.90 8.96
C ARG A 318 12.19 -12.14 8.39
N ALA A 319 11.43 -12.88 9.20
CA ALA A 319 10.78 -14.11 8.78
C ALA A 319 9.86 -13.90 7.56
N ARG A 320 9.18 -12.75 7.49
CA ARG A 320 8.29 -12.39 6.36
C ARG A 320 9.05 -12.18 5.05
N PHE A 321 10.30 -11.71 5.09
CA PHE A 321 11.12 -11.48 3.88
C PHE A 321 11.92 -12.72 3.46
N ARG A 322 12.34 -13.56 4.41
CA ARG A 322 13.11 -14.79 4.09
C ARG A 322 12.30 -15.83 3.33
N THR A 323 11.01 -15.91 3.54
CA THR A 323 10.14 -16.87 2.82
C THR A 323 10.17 -16.64 1.31
N THR A 324 10.41 -15.41 0.87
CA THR A 324 10.47 -15.05 -0.56
C THR A 324 11.83 -15.42 -1.17
N THR A 325 12.94 -15.27 -0.46
CA THR A 325 14.29 -15.53 -0.98
C THR A 325 14.64 -17.03 -1.00
N THR A 326 14.19 -17.81 -0.01
CA THR A 326 14.46 -19.26 0.05
C THR A 326 13.67 -20.03 -1.01
N ALA A 327 12.49 -19.56 -1.41
CA ALA A 327 11.71 -20.19 -2.47
C ALA A 327 12.34 -20.03 -3.86
N MET A 328 13.16 -18.99 -4.08
CA MET A 328 13.89 -18.80 -5.34
C MET A 328 15.18 -19.63 -5.43
N ALA A 329 15.83 -19.96 -4.32
CA ALA A 329 17.10 -20.69 -4.30
C ALA A 329 16.94 -22.21 -4.42
N THR A 330 15.74 -22.78 -4.24
CA THR A 330 15.54 -24.24 -4.21
C THR A 330 14.96 -24.82 -5.51
N ARG A 331 14.76 -24.04 -6.56
CA ARG A 331 14.40 -24.55 -7.89
C ARG A 331 15.62 -24.66 -8.78
N THR A 332 16.56 -25.53 -8.42
CA THR A 332 17.49 -26.11 -9.38
C THR A 332 16.68 -27.08 -10.25
N VAL A 333 16.46 -26.72 -11.49
CA VAL A 333 15.84 -27.59 -12.50
C VAL A 333 16.79 -28.75 -12.69
N PRO A 334 16.38 -30.02 -12.51
CA PRO A 334 17.23 -31.17 -12.89
C PRO A 334 17.36 -31.16 -14.40
N THR A 335 18.57 -30.91 -14.89
CA THR A 335 18.91 -31.10 -16.28
C THR A 335 18.97 -32.62 -16.53
N THR A 336 17.84 -33.17 -16.98
CA THR A 336 17.82 -34.53 -17.53
C THR A 336 18.43 -34.45 -18.92
N VAL A 337 19.71 -34.77 -19.02
CA VAL A 337 20.39 -35.06 -20.29
C VAL A 337 19.80 -36.36 -20.77
N ALA A 338 18.96 -36.33 -21.79
CA ALA A 338 18.56 -37.51 -22.54
C ALA A 338 19.74 -37.98 -23.36
N GLN A 339 20.43 -38.97 -22.87
CA GLN A 339 21.23 -39.87 -23.69
C GLN A 339 20.28 -40.94 -24.25
N SER A 340 19.95 -40.85 -25.52
CA SER A 340 19.43 -41.98 -26.26
C SER A 340 19.84 -41.90 -27.72
N ALA A 341 20.62 -42.91 -28.03
CA ALA A 341 20.59 -43.73 -29.25
C ALA A 341 21.26 -43.16 -30.47
N THR A 342 22.56 -43.43 -30.54
CA THR A 342 23.24 -43.81 -31.79
C THR A 342 23.62 -45.30 -31.70
N ALA A 343 22.77 -46.17 -32.19
CA ALA A 343 23.15 -47.53 -32.63
C ALA A 343 22.04 -48.09 -33.52
N THR A 344 22.41 -48.47 -34.69
CA THR A 344 21.71 -49.29 -35.72
C THR A 344 21.40 -48.56 -37.01
N ALA A 345 22.44 -48.40 -37.83
CA ALA A 345 22.26 -48.39 -39.29
C ALA A 345 23.56 -48.85 -39.94
N THR A 346 23.93 -50.14 -39.76
CA THR A 346 24.92 -50.78 -40.59
C THR A 346 24.59 -52.30 -40.63
N GLU A 347 23.60 -52.62 -41.46
CA GLU A 347 23.47 -54.04 -41.97
C GLU A 347 22.26 -54.07 -42.91
N LYS A 348 22.48 -53.66 -44.16
CA LYS A 348 21.72 -54.16 -45.34
C LYS A 348 22.26 -53.52 -46.63
N ALA A 349 23.48 -53.97 -47.01
CA ALA A 349 23.94 -53.76 -48.37
C ALA A 349 24.90 -54.89 -48.68
N ALA A 350 24.40 -56.14 -48.68
CA ALA A 350 25.10 -57.32 -49.30
C ALA A 350 24.05 -58.40 -49.49
N ALA A 351 23.26 -58.30 -50.58
CA ALA A 351 22.61 -59.42 -51.29
C ALA A 351 21.60 -58.80 -52.29
N MET A 352 22.06 -58.52 -53.43
CA MET A 352 21.60 -58.72 -54.80
C MET A 352 22.25 -57.74 -55.74
#